data_8aac3e93ca3784493eb220e2d696ad18
#
_entry.id   8aac3e93ca3784493eb220e2d696ad18
#
_cell.length_a   1.000
_cell.length_b   1.000
_cell.length_c   1.000
_cell.angle_alpha   90.00
_cell.angle_beta   90.00
_cell.angle_gamma   90.00
#
_symmetry.space_group_name_H-M   'P 1'
#
loop_
_entity.id
_entity.type
_entity.pdbx_description
1 polymer ?
#
loop_
_entity_poly.entity_id
_entity_poly.type
_entity_poly.pdbx_seq_one_letter_code
_entity_poly.pdbx_strand_id
1 'polypeptide(L)'
;MSFEESYKKYNNIIHYLLKSYQITYNYDEFYQQMLIKMWQLTLDFDEQQSSSFKSYLFIRLKFYLIDLFRQKDTTLNICSIDTLSELSPSISINEIDLFIKDISQQLLPRERDWLTLYLQGYKQYEISQILDFSPTTIKKIKSNTIRKLRRYLILSTKD
;
A
#
# COMPACT_ATOMS: atom_id res chain seq x y z
N MET A 1 -8.12 -5.85 19.11
CA MET A 1 -6.99 -6.81 18.96
C MET A 1 -5.76 -6.21 19.65
N SER A 2 -5.05 -6.98 20.49
CA SER A 2 -3.85 -6.45 21.14
C SER A 2 -2.69 -6.38 20.17
N PHE A 3 -1.68 -5.53 20.46
CA PHE A 3 -0.47 -5.45 19.63
C PHE A 3 0.29 -6.78 19.60
N GLU A 4 0.37 -7.49 20.72
CA GLU A 4 1.06 -8.78 20.80
C GLU A 4 0.42 -9.84 19.88
N GLU A 5 -0.90 -9.87 19.82
CA GLU A 5 -1.64 -10.75 18.92
C GLU A 5 -1.39 -10.36 17.45
N SER A 6 -1.44 -9.07 17.16
CA SER A 6 -1.15 -8.54 15.82
C SER A 6 0.28 -8.85 15.40
N TYR A 7 1.24 -8.68 16.30
CA TYR A 7 2.64 -9.00 16.05
C TYR A 7 2.84 -10.49 15.74
N LYS A 8 2.35 -11.38 16.59
CA LYS A 8 2.48 -12.83 16.38
C LYS A 8 1.86 -13.29 15.06
N LYS A 9 0.73 -12.70 14.68
CA LYS A 9 -0.04 -13.12 13.50
C LYS A 9 0.44 -12.49 12.18
N TYR A 10 0.93 -11.25 12.22
CA TYR A 10 1.15 -10.45 11.01
C TYR A 10 2.58 -9.93 10.82
N ASN A 11 3.51 -10.25 11.72
CA ASN A 11 4.92 -9.85 11.59
C ASN A 11 5.53 -10.26 10.24
N ASN A 12 5.09 -11.39 9.69
CA ASN A 12 5.54 -11.86 8.37
C ASN A 12 5.28 -10.85 7.25
N ILE A 13 4.30 -9.96 7.39
CA ILE A 13 4.03 -8.90 6.39
C ILE A 13 5.22 -7.93 6.33
N ILE A 14 5.80 -7.56 7.46
CA ILE A 14 6.96 -6.66 7.51
C ILE A 14 8.15 -7.31 6.81
N HIS A 15 8.47 -8.55 7.16
CA HIS A 15 9.57 -9.28 6.52
C HIS A 15 9.35 -9.46 5.02
N TYR A 16 8.12 -9.76 4.61
CA TYR A 16 7.76 -9.87 3.20
C TYR A 16 7.99 -8.56 2.45
N LEU A 17 7.51 -7.43 2.99
CA LEU A 17 7.68 -6.12 2.37
C LEU A 17 9.15 -5.74 2.26
N LEU A 18 9.93 -5.88 3.35
CA LEU A 18 11.35 -5.55 3.33
C LEU A 18 12.14 -6.41 2.31
N LYS A 19 11.79 -7.69 2.21
CA LYS A 19 12.37 -8.59 1.21
C LYS A 19 11.95 -8.22 -0.21
N SER A 20 10.68 -7.90 -0.43
CA SER A 20 10.14 -7.53 -1.76
C SER A 20 10.80 -6.28 -2.32
N TYR A 21 11.17 -5.34 -1.45
CA TYR A 21 11.90 -4.13 -1.81
C TYR A 21 13.43 -4.30 -1.72
N GLN A 22 13.92 -5.54 -1.56
CA GLN A 22 15.34 -5.90 -1.54
C GLN A 22 16.16 -5.08 -0.53
N ILE A 23 15.58 -4.76 0.62
CA ILE A 23 16.25 -3.98 1.66
C ILE A 23 17.28 -4.88 2.35
N THR A 24 18.55 -4.64 2.06
CA THR A 24 19.68 -5.33 2.68
C THR A 24 20.47 -4.39 3.60
N TYR A 25 20.48 -3.10 3.25
CA TYR A 25 21.15 -2.07 4.04
C TYR A 25 20.19 -1.48 5.08
N ASN A 26 20.66 -1.29 6.32
CA ASN A 26 19.86 -0.78 7.44
C ASN A 26 18.54 -1.55 7.68
N TYR A 27 18.55 -2.86 7.45
CA TYR A 27 17.38 -3.71 7.60
C TYR A 27 16.70 -3.54 8.97
N ASP A 28 17.48 -3.55 10.05
CA ASP A 28 16.96 -3.44 11.42
C ASP A 28 16.28 -2.09 11.66
N GLU A 29 16.81 -1.01 11.10
CA GLU A 29 16.21 0.32 11.20
C GLU A 29 14.83 0.36 10.49
N PHE A 30 14.79 -0.12 9.25
CA PHE A 30 13.51 -0.22 8.51
C PHE A 30 12.52 -1.13 9.23
N TYR A 31 12.99 -2.26 9.74
CA TYR A 31 12.15 -3.19 10.48
C TYR A 31 11.55 -2.54 11.73
N GLN A 32 12.34 -1.83 12.53
CA GLN A 32 11.86 -1.10 13.70
C GLN A 32 10.83 -0.03 13.34
N GLN A 33 11.09 0.75 12.29
CA GLN A 33 10.14 1.77 11.82
C GLN A 33 8.81 1.14 11.38
N MET A 34 8.86 0.04 10.65
CA MET A 34 7.68 -0.70 10.24
C MET A 34 6.92 -1.30 11.43
N LEU A 35 7.64 -1.77 12.45
CA LEU A 35 7.04 -2.33 13.67
C LEU A 35 6.31 -1.26 14.49
N ILE A 36 6.93 -0.08 14.65
CA ILE A 36 6.29 1.08 15.30
C ILE A 36 5.02 1.47 14.54
N LYS A 37 5.10 1.50 13.21
CA LYS A 37 3.94 1.81 12.37
C LYS A 37 2.85 0.76 12.51
N MET A 38 3.19 -0.52 12.53
CA MET A 38 2.25 -1.61 12.78
C MET A 38 1.51 -1.45 14.12
N TRP A 39 2.23 -1.07 15.18
CA TRP A 39 1.63 -0.77 16.47
C TRP A 39 0.60 0.36 16.40
N GLN A 40 0.96 1.49 15.77
CA GLN A 40 0.04 2.60 15.55
C GLN A 40 -1.21 2.16 14.78
N LEU A 41 -1.02 1.42 13.68
CA LEU A 41 -2.13 0.93 12.85
C LEU A 41 -3.04 -0.05 13.59
N THR A 42 -2.51 -0.80 14.55
CA THR A 42 -3.32 -1.68 15.41
C THR A 42 -4.23 -0.88 16.34
N LEU A 43 -3.76 0.28 16.83
CA LEU A 43 -4.57 1.18 17.66
C LEU A 43 -5.64 1.93 16.84
N ASP A 44 -5.29 2.30 15.61
CA ASP A 44 -6.15 3.11 14.73
C ASP A 44 -7.15 2.27 13.93
N PHE A 45 -7.09 0.94 14.03
CA PHE A 45 -7.94 0.06 13.24
C PHE A 45 -9.38 0.08 13.74
N ASP A 46 -10.29 0.41 12.82
CA ASP A 46 -11.74 0.39 13.05
C ASP A 46 -12.38 -0.70 12.18
N GLU A 47 -12.93 -1.73 12.82
CA GLU A 47 -13.61 -2.84 12.16
C GLU A 47 -14.84 -2.41 11.36
N GLN A 48 -15.43 -1.26 11.69
CA GLN A 48 -16.58 -0.72 10.94
C GLN A 48 -16.16 -0.12 9.58
N GLN A 49 -14.90 0.32 9.46
CA GLN A 49 -14.36 0.95 8.26
C GLN A 49 -13.63 -0.01 7.32
N SER A 50 -13.16 -1.15 7.84
CA SER A 50 -12.41 -2.13 7.05
C SER A 50 -12.70 -3.54 7.53
N SER A 51 -13.06 -4.41 6.61
CA SER A 51 -13.43 -5.79 6.89
C SER A 51 -12.26 -6.72 7.17
N SER A 52 -11.05 -6.36 6.72
CA SER A 52 -9.85 -7.19 6.90
C SER A 52 -8.68 -6.39 7.44
N PHE A 53 -8.33 -6.66 8.71
CA PHE A 53 -7.15 -6.08 9.33
C PHE A 53 -5.85 -6.44 8.57
N LYS A 54 -5.72 -7.66 8.05
CA LYS A 54 -4.57 -8.11 7.26
C LYS A 54 -4.36 -7.23 6.03
N SER A 55 -5.40 -7.01 5.23
CA SER A 55 -5.34 -6.18 4.03
C SER A 55 -5.08 -4.70 4.35
N TYR A 56 -5.76 -4.18 5.38
CA TYR A 56 -5.53 -2.83 5.88
C TYR A 56 -4.07 -2.62 6.29
N LEU A 57 -3.54 -3.54 7.12
CA LEU A 57 -2.17 -3.48 7.60
C LEU A 57 -1.15 -3.54 6.46
N PHE A 58 -1.33 -4.47 5.52
CA PHE A 58 -0.42 -4.62 4.38
C PHE A 58 -0.33 -3.35 3.54
N ILE A 59 -1.48 -2.78 3.16
CA ILE A 59 -1.54 -1.59 2.32
C ILE A 59 -0.89 -0.40 3.04
N ARG A 60 -1.21 -0.21 4.32
CA ARG A 60 -0.69 0.90 5.12
C ARG A 60 0.81 0.79 5.35
N LEU A 61 1.31 -0.39 5.65
CA LEU A 61 2.75 -0.64 5.82
C LEU A 61 3.50 -0.46 4.51
N LYS A 62 2.95 -0.93 3.38
CA LYS A 62 3.54 -0.72 2.06
C LYS A 62 3.71 0.77 1.75
N PHE A 63 2.68 1.59 1.93
CA PHE A 63 2.78 3.03 1.71
C PHE A 63 3.75 3.71 2.66
N TYR A 64 3.75 3.32 3.93
CA TYR A 64 4.69 3.85 4.89
C TYR A 64 6.15 3.55 4.49
N LEU A 65 6.42 2.35 4.01
CA LEU A 65 7.75 1.97 3.52
C LEU A 65 8.18 2.85 2.33
N ILE A 66 7.28 3.09 1.38
CA ILE A 66 7.54 3.99 0.25
C ILE A 66 7.80 5.43 0.73
N ASP A 67 7.06 5.90 1.72
CA ASP A 67 7.29 7.23 2.31
C ASP A 67 8.64 7.32 3.04
N LEU A 68 9.08 6.25 3.70
CA LEU A 68 10.42 6.17 4.30
C LEU A 68 11.53 6.29 3.25
N PHE A 69 11.38 5.64 2.09
CA PHE A 69 12.34 5.81 0.97
C PHE A 69 12.37 7.26 0.49
N ARG A 70 11.22 7.88 0.27
CA ARG A 70 11.14 9.27 -0.17
C ARG A 70 11.77 10.27 0.82
N GLN A 71 11.63 10.02 2.12
CA GLN A 71 12.28 10.84 3.15
C GLN A 71 13.80 10.69 3.13
N LYS A 72 14.33 9.48 2.96
CA LYS A 72 15.78 9.25 2.87
C LYS A 72 16.36 9.84 1.59
N ASP A 73 15.67 9.78 0.46
CA ASP A 73 16.12 10.40 -0.80
C ASP A 73 16.20 11.93 -0.70
N THR A 74 15.35 12.54 0.10
CA THR A 74 15.39 14.00 0.33
C THR A 74 16.59 14.40 1.17
N THR A 75 17.12 13.51 2.01
CA THR A 75 18.31 13.75 2.83
C THR A 75 19.62 13.36 2.11
N LEU A 76 19.56 12.50 1.11
CA LEU A 76 20.66 12.10 0.24
C LEU A 76 20.51 12.77 -1.13
N ASN A 77 20.83 14.03 -1.20
CA ASN A 77 20.81 14.83 -2.43
C ASN A 77 21.86 14.36 -3.47
N ILE A 78 22.17 13.10 -3.57
CA ILE A 78 23.05 12.53 -4.61
C ILE A 78 22.74 11.02 -4.73
N CYS A 79 21.78 10.63 -5.54
CA CYS A 79 21.80 9.47 -6.44
C CYS A 79 20.45 9.36 -7.17
N SER A 80 20.55 9.51 -8.46
CA SER A 80 19.62 9.23 -9.56
C SER A 80 18.26 8.62 -9.21
N ILE A 81 17.21 9.35 -9.53
CA ILE A 81 15.80 8.93 -9.60
C ILE A 81 15.58 7.66 -10.45
N ASP A 82 16.56 7.29 -11.28
CA ASP A 82 16.47 6.15 -12.20
C ASP A 82 16.51 4.77 -11.52
N THR A 83 16.99 4.68 -10.28
CA THR A 83 17.09 3.39 -9.57
C THR A 83 15.79 2.94 -8.90
N LEU A 84 14.81 3.82 -8.72
CA LEU A 84 13.52 3.46 -8.13
C LEU A 84 12.55 2.79 -9.13
N SER A 85 12.76 2.96 -10.43
CA SER A 85 11.94 2.33 -11.46
C SER A 85 12.29 0.86 -11.70
N GLU A 86 13.49 0.42 -11.30
CA GLU A 86 13.94 -0.97 -11.45
C GLU A 86 13.64 -1.86 -10.24
N LEU A 87 13.19 -1.29 -9.12
CA LEU A 87 12.73 -2.02 -7.94
C LEU A 87 11.27 -2.49 -8.11
N SER A 88 10.94 -3.03 -9.27
CA SER A 88 9.76 -3.86 -9.41
C SER A 88 10.01 -5.16 -8.63
N PRO A 89 9.33 -5.39 -7.51
CA PRO A 89 9.49 -6.66 -6.83
C PRO A 89 9.05 -7.77 -7.80
N SER A 90 9.89 -8.76 -8.03
CA SER A 90 9.47 -10.01 -8.66
C SER A 90 8.50 -10.70 -7.70
N ILE A 91 7.24 -10.37 -7.86
CA ILE A 91 6.18 -10.74 -6.93
C ILE A 91 5.81 -12.19 -7.22
N SER A 92 6.13 -13.08 -6.30
CA SER A 92 5.41 -14.33 -6.19
C SER A 92 3.94 -13.97 -5.90
N ILE A 93 3.02 -14.47 -6.71
CA ILE A 93 1.58 -14.22 -6.59
C ILE A 93 1.16 -14.55 -5.16
N ASN A 94 0.87 -13.53 -4.37
CA ASN A 94 0.39 -13.64 -3.01
C ASN A 94 -1.14 -13.51 -3.02
N GLU A 95 -1.82 -14.06 -2.02
CA GLU A 95 -3.28 -13.93 -1.84
C GLU A 95 -3.77 -12.48 -1.96
N ILE A 96 -2.97 -11.51 -1.50
CA ILE A 96 -3.29 -10.08 -1.57
C ILE A 96 -3.21 -9.56 -3.01
N ASP A 97 -2.25 -10.03 -3.80
CA ASP A 97 -2.11 -9.62 -5.20
C ASP A 97 -3.26 -10.21 -6.05
N LEU A 98 -3.67 -11.44 -5.77
CA LEU A 98 -4.87 -12.03 -6.36
C LEU A 98 -6.13 -11.25 -5.99
N PHE A 99 -6.28 -10.91 -4.72
CA PHE A 99 -7.40 -10.11 -4.23
C PHE A 99 -7.46 -8.72 -4.89
N ILE A 100 -6.32 -8.03 -5.01
CA ILE A 100 -6.24 -6.74 -5.72
C ILE A 100 -6.58 -6.91 -7.20
N LYS A 101 -6.13 -8.02 -7.83
CA LYS A 101 -6.43 -8.34 -9.23
C LYS A 101 -7.93 -8.57 -9.45
N ASP A 102 -8.58 -9.35 -8.58
CA ASP A 102 -10.02 -9.61 -8.66
C ASP A 102 -10.84 -8.34 -8.49
N ILE A 103 -10.51 -7.52 -7.50
CA ILE A 103 -11.16 -6.21 -7.30
C ILE A 103 -10.96 -5.32 -8.52
N SER A 104 -9.75 -5.30 -9.09
CA SER A 104 -9.45 -4.44 -10.23
C SER A 104 -10.28 -4.76 -11.46
N GLN A 105 -10.73 -6.01 -11.63
CA GLN A 105 -11.60 -6.40 -12.73
C GLN A 105 -13.00 -5.76 -12.67
N GLN A 106 -13.47 -5.40 -11.47
CA GLN A 106 -14.76 -4.75 -11.26
C GLN A 106 -14.71 -3.23 -11.35
N LEU A 107 -13.52 -2.67 -11.49
CA LEU A 107 -13.31 -1.24 -11.63
C LEU A 107 -13.36 -0.81 -13.11
N LEU A 108 -13.82 0.42 -13.33
CA LEU A 108 -13.69 1.05 -14.65
C LEU A 108 -12.20 1.23 -15.00
N PRO A 109 -11.82 1.28 -16.31
CA PRO A 109 -10.42 1.42 -16.71
C PRO A 109 -9.70 2.57 -15.99
N ARG A 110 -10.29 3.76 -15.93
CA ARG A 110 -9.71 4.93 -15.23
C ARG A 110 -9.55 4.73 -13.72
N GLU A 111 -10.47 4.00 -13.10
CA GLU A 111 -10.40 3.67 -11.67
C GLU A 111 -9.30 2.63 -11.41
N ARG A 112 -9.12 1.70 -12.33
CA ARG A 112 -8.07 0.68 -12.30
C ARG A 112 -6.69 1.31 -12.44
N ASP A 113 -6.53 2.19 -13.43
CA ASP A 113 -5.27 2.91 -13.66
C ASP A 113 -4.90 3.77 -12.45
N TRP A 114 -5.89 4.49 -11.90
CA TRP A 114 -5.69 5.24 -10.66
C TRP A 114 -5.28 4.34 -9.50
N LEU A 115 -5.94 3.19 -9.30
CA LEU A 115 -5.64 2.25 -8.21
C LEU A 115 -4.23 1.68 -8.36
N THR A 116 -3.84 1.29 -9.58
CA THR A 116 -2.51 0.76 -9.88
C THR A 116 -1.42 1.75 -9.51
N LEU A 117 -1.52 2.99 -9.98
CA LEU A 117 -0.56 4.05 -9.66
C LEU A 117 -0.57 4.38 -8.15
N TYR A 118 -1.73 4.41 -7.53
CA TYR A 118 -1.84 4.62 -6.08
C TYR A 118 -1.14 3.51 -5.30
N LEU A 119 -1.30 2.25 -5.68
CA LEU A 119 -0.63 1.10 -5.06
C LEU A 119 0.89 1.07 -5.32
N GLN A 120 1.35 1.70 -6.40
CA GLN A 120 2.77 1.94 -6.66
C GLN A 120 3.35 3.09 -5.83
N GLY A 121 2.50 3.82 -5.09
CA GLY A 121 2.91 4.87 -4.16
C GLY A 121 2.92 6.28 -4.74
N TYR A 122 2.40 6.49 -5.96
CA TYR A 122 2.29 7.83 -6.53
C TYR A 122 1.30 8.71 -5.75
N LYS A 123 1.66 9.98 -5.57
CA LYS A 123 0.78 10.98 -4.96
C LYS A 123 -0.29 11.46 -5.94
N GLN A 124 -1.40 12.02 -5.42
CA GLN A 124 -2.53 12.42 -6.25
C GLN A 124 -2.16 13.39 -7.37
N TYR A 125 -1.22 14.31 -7.13
CA TYR A 125 -0.76 15.27 -8.14
C TYR A 125 0.07 14.57 -9.24
N GLU A 126 0.89 13.58 -8.88
CA GLU A 126 1.68 12.78 -9.82
C GLU A 126 0.75 11.95 -10.71
N ILE A 127 -0.26 11.30 -10.11
CA ILE A 127 -1.29 10.55 -10.84
C ILE A 127 -2.06 11.48 -11.80
N SER A 128 -2.34 12.70 -11.39
CA SER A 128 -2.98 13.71 -12.23
C SER A 128 -2.16 14.02 -13.48
N GLN A 129 -0.84 14.13 -13.34
CA GLN A 129 0.07 14.34 -14.46
C GLN A 129 0.21 13.10 -15.35
N ILE A 130 0.36 11.91 -14.77
CA ILE A 130 0.55 10.67 -15.52
C ILE A 130 -0.70 10.32 -16.34
N LEU A 131 -1.89 10.47 -15.76
CA LEU A 131 -3.16 10.14 -16.42
C LEU A 131 -3.73 11.29 -17.26
N ASP A 132 -3.09 12.44 -17.26
CA ASP A 132 -3.55 13.67 -17.96
C ASP A 132 -4.99 14.06 -17.60
N PHE A 133 -5.31 13.99 -16.31
CA PHE A 133 -6.60 14.42 -15.76
C PHE A 133 -6.44 15.58 -14.79
N SER A 134 -7.44 16.45 -14.74
CA SER A 134 -7.45 17.52 -13.76
C SER A 134 -7.46 16.96 -12.31
N PRO A 135 -6.88 17.68 -11.33
CA PRO A 135 -6.91 17.26 -9.93
C PRO A 135 -8.31 16.99 -9.40
N THR A 136 -9.30 17.72 -9.89
CA THR A 136 -10.74 17.54 -9.54
C THR A 136 -11.25 16.18 -10.04
N THR A 137 -10.88 15.82 -11.27
CA THR A 137 -11.23 14.51 -11.87
C THR A 137 -10.59 13.37 -11.10
N ILE A 138 -9.31 13.48 -10.76
CA ILE A 138 -8.59 12.48 -9.93
C ILE A 138 -9.26 12.31 -8.56
N LYS A 139 -9.71 13.40 -7.94
CA LYS A 139 -10.43 13.35 -6.66
C LYS A 139 -11.76 12.58 -6.77
N LYS A 140 -12.49 12.75 -7.87
CA LYS A 140 -13.72 11.98 -8.17
C LYS A 140 -13.42 10.50 -8.41
N ILE A 141 -12.41 10.19 -9.22
CA ILE A 141 -11.97 8.81 -9.49
C ILE A 141 -11.61 8.12 -8.18
N LYS A 142 -10.76 8.74 -7.36
CA LYS A 142 -10.39 8.26 -6.02
C LYS A 142 -11.63 7.93 -5.17
N SER A 143 -12.55 8.88 -5.03
CA SER A 143 -13.74 8.71 -4.20
C SER A 143 -14.62 7.55 -4.69
N ASN A 144 -14.82 7.43 -6.00
CA ASN A 144 -15.59 6.35 -6.59
C ASN A 144 -14.93 4.98 -6.41
N THR A 145 -13.62 4.91 -6.65
CA THR A 145 -12.82 3.70 -6.47
C THR A 145 -12.89 3.22 -5.03
N ILE A 146 -12.63 4.09 -4.06
CA ILE A 146 -12.68 3.74 -2.63
C ILE A 146 -14.08 3.25 -2.23
N ARG A 147 -15.14 3.89 -2.72
CA ARG A 147 -16.52 3.47 -2.43
C ARG A 147 -16.83 2.08 -2.98
N LYS A 148 -16.35 1.75 -4.20
CA LYS A 148 -16.51 0.42 -4.79
C LYS A 148 -15.71 -0.63 -4.04
N LEU A 149 -14.46 -0.34 -3.69
CA LEU A 149 -13.61 -1.22 -2.90
C LEU A 149 -14.23 -1.56 -1.54
N ARG A 150 -14.79 -0.57 -0.85
CA ARG A 150 -15.50 -0.80 0.43
C ARG A 150 -16.69 -1.74 0.25
N ARG A 151 -17.51 -1.54 -0.78
CA ARG A 151 -18.65 -2.44 -1.07
C ARG A 151 -18.20 -3.87 -1.32
N TYR A 152 -17.16 -4.06 -2.12
CA TYR A 152 -16.62 -5.38 -2.41
C TYR A 152 -16.12 -6.08 -1.16
N LEU A 153 -15.38 -5.38 -0.31
CA LEU A 153 -14.88 -5.90 0.97
C LEU A 153 -16.02 -6.32 1.91
N ILE A 154 -17.12 -5.59 1.94
CA ILE A 154 -18.29 -5.91 2.77
C ILE A 154 -19.04 -7.14 2.22
N LEU A 155 -19.08 -7.32 0.90
CA LEU A 155 -19.78 -8.43 0.27
C LEU A 155 -19.02 -9.75 0.36
N SER A 156 -17.67 -9.72 0.24
CA SER A 156 -16.82 -10.90 0.33
C SER A 156 -16.63 -11.46 1.75
N THR A 157 -17.16 -10.80 2.77
CA THR A 157 -17.13 -11.28 4.17
C THR A 157 -18.43 -11.96 4.60
N LYS A 158 -19.41 -12.13 3.69
CA LYS A 158 -20.70 -12.75 4.01
C LYS A 158 -20.82 -14.21 3.53
N ASP A 159 -19.81 -14.73 2.87
CA ASP A 159 -19.66 -16.15 2.51
C ASP A 159 -18.61 -16.82 3.42
#